data_93a631b3c9c51e5fa63ccf3d1dc3bca2
#
_entry.id   93a631b3c9c51e5fa63ccf3d1dc3bca2
#
_cell.length_a   1.000
_cell.length_b   1.000
_cell.length_c   1.000
_cell.angle_alpha   90.00
_cell.angle_beta   90.00
_cell.angle_gamma   90.00
#
_symmetry.space_group_name_H-M   'P 1'
#
loop_
_entity.id
_entity.type
_entity.pdbx_description
1 polymer ?
#
loop_
_entity_poly.entity_id
_entity_poly.type
_entity_poly.pdbx_seq_one_letter_code
_entity_poly.pdbx_strand_id
1 'polypeptide(L)'
;MNLQKLILASSLLLTGQALGQADEDKTNWQDSIVLLDVTRNNFNFRIPWDKRAQSVSKFGAVIEGKELLTTAGGLANHTLVRLQKGGRGKWTNGEVKWIDYQANLAIIGVKDDEFWEGLKAIKFANANGLKEDLQVIRWRGGNIEKRAAEFSRFTVADANFNQAPRIELKASSEIEGAGQAELMVARNRVVGLVASKSGSTCSVIPAPFITDVIKLRKAEKYKGLGYFDFIWQPASNPAVIDYFKLDGAPRGVLVIKPGKKSSLKLHDIILEVGGFPIDIQGDYLDPDYGHVIMEYLACRNKWAGEIVKLKIWRDGKVQDLDYKLPKADFSENLVMDRPSDVEPTYLIMGGLVFVPLSAEFLSSWGSDWQRSAPFRLVFYNNQKAKKNQKSLVVLSLVLPDFYNIGYQQRSSQNIVIEKANGNLISTLEDLAKALEKPKDGFHILEFKKGSSLEKIILDAAKLEEANNRIAQRYGIQSLQKLK
;
A
#
# COMPACT_ATOMS: atom_id res chain seq x y z
N MET A 1 59.01 -73.03 16.33
CA MET A 1 60.31 -72.52 15.91
C MET A 1 60.12 -71.01 15.63
N ASN A 2 60.78 -70.21 16.42
CA ASN A 2 60.66 -68.78 16.61
C ASN A 2 60.90 -67.94 15.35
N LEU A 3 60.14 -66.83 15.17
CA LEU A 3 60.72 -65.60 14.71
C LEU A 3 60.02 -64.39 15.36
N GLN A 4 60.85 -63.62 16.04
CA GLN A 4 60.51 -62.50 16.82
C GLN A 4 60.24 -61.24 15.94
N LYS A 5 59.37 -60.43 16.49
CA LYS A 5 58.91 -59.08 16.11
C LYS A 5 60.02 -58.05 16.12
N LEU A 6 59.95 -57.14 15.20
CA LEU A 6 60.52 -55.80 15.38
C LEU A 6 59.44 -54.74 15.13
N ILE A 7 59.07 -54.01 16.16
CA ILE A 7 58.11 -52.91 16.12
C ILE A 7 58.94 -51.63 15.98
N LEU A 8 58.75 -50.91 14.88
CA LEU A 8 59.18 -49.52 14.76
C LEU A 8 57.97 -48.62 15.00
N ALA A 9 58.01 -47.88 16.11
CA ALA A 9 57.08 -46.85 16.43
C ALA A 9 57.51 -45.53 15.70
N SER A 10 56.73 -45.11 14.73
CA SER A 10 56.82 -43.75 14.16
C SER A 10 55.69 -42.92 14.74
N SER A 11 56.08 -42.03 15.65
CA SER A 11 55.22 -40.97 16.23
C SER A 11 54.90 -39.92 15.15
N LEU A 12 53.72 -39.96 14.56
CA LEU A 12 53.16 -38.81 13.81
C LEU A 12 52.57 -37.82 14.80
N LEU A 13 53.25 -36.69 14.97
CA LEU A 13 52.67 -35.47 15.56
C LEU A 13 51.59 -34.91 14.62
N LEU A 14 50.35 -35.19 14.92
CA LEU A 14 49.20 -34.46 14.37
C LEU A 14 49.10 -33.12 15.08
N THR A 15 49.65 -32.10 14.46
CA THR A 15 49.30 -30.71 14.76
C THR A 15 47.88 -30.48 14.31
N GLY A 16 46.94 -30.61 15.25
CA GLY A 16 45.55 -30.15 15.05
C GLY A 16 45.57 -28.63 14.90
N GLN A 17 45.49 -28.17 13.66
CA GLN A 17 45.00 -26.84 13.39
C GLN A 17 43.53 -26.81 13.82
N ALA A 18 43.27 -26.29 15.01
CA ALA A 18 41.95 -25.79 15.36
C ALA A 18 41.64 -24.70 14.36
N LEU A 19 40.83 -25.05 13.32
CA LEU A 19 40.08 -24.07 12.55
C LEU A 19 39.22 -23.33 13.58
N GLY A 20 39.67 -22.15 13.96
CA GLY A 20 38.88 -21.22 14.74
C GLY A 20 37.56 -21.03 13.99
N GLN A 21 36.48 -21.64 14.49
CA GLN A 21 35.15 -21.16 14.20
C GLN A 21 35.16 -19.68 14.56
N ALA A 22 35.16 -18.83 13.55
CA ALA A 22 34.85 -17.42 13.72
C ALA A 22 33.61 -17.36 14.59
N ASP A 23 33.70 -16.79 15.75
CA ASP A 23 32.59 -16.53 16.66
C ASP A 23 31.60 -15.73 15.83
N GLU A 24 30.55 -16.36 15.30
CA GLU A 24 29.49 -15.67 14.63
C GLU A 24 28.91 -14.73 15.66
N ASP A 25 29.17 -13.45 15.47
CA ASP A 25 28.81 -12.33 16.32
C ASP A 25 27.29 -12.43 16.60
N LYS A 26 26.92 -13.12 17.69
CA LYS A 26 25.52 -13.41 18.03
C LYS A 26 24.83 -12.08 18.26
N THR A 27 24.03 -11.65 17.29
CA THR A 27 23.23 -10.43 17.39
C THR A 27 22.33 -10.53 18.62
N ASN A 28 22.52 -9.66 19.58
CA ASN A 28 21.60 -9.49 20.69
C ASN A 28 20.42 -8.65 20.21
N TRP A 29 19.35 -9.31 19.79
CA TRP A 29 18.15 -8.66 19.24
C TRP A 29 17.48 -7.70 20.22
N GLN A 30 17.74 -7.82 21.52
CA GLN A 30 17.23 -6.91 22.53
C GLN A 30 17.75 -5.47 22.35
N ASP A 31 18.98 -5.35 21.82
CA ASP A 31 19.63 -4.06 21.56
C ASP A 31 19.25 -3.48 20.19
N SER A 32 18.54 -4.24 19.36
CA SER A 32 18.28 -3.86 17.96
C SER A 32 16.80 -3.66 17.62
N ILE A 33 15.91 -4.05 18.54
CA ILE A 33 14.45 -3.92 18.34
C ILE A 33 13.86 -3.02 19.42
N VAL A 34 13.09 -2.04 19.01
CA VAL A 34 12.37 -1.10 19.86
C VAL A 34 10.86 -1.33 19.71
N LEU A 35 10.13 -1.34 20.83
CA LEU A 35 8.67 -1.36 20.81
C LEU A 35 8.15 0.05 20.55
N LEU A 36 7.19 0.16 19.63
CA LEU A 36 6.47 1.40 19.29
C LEU A 36 5.02 1.29 19.72
N ASP A 37 4.49 2.35 20.33
CA ASP A 37 3.07 2.56 20.55
C ASP A 37 2.65 3.80 19.76
N VAL A 38 1.74 3.60 18.80
CA VAL A 38 1.28 4.63 17.88
C VAL A 38 -0.18 4.92 18.16
N THR A 39 -0.47 6.12 18.68
CA THR A 39 -1.83 6.63 18.76
C THR A 39 -2.17 7.35 17.46
N ARG A 40 -3.30 7.00 16.85
CA ARG A 40 -3.76 7.56 15.59
C ARG A 40 -5.25 7.86 15.61
N ASN A 41 -5.70 8.76 14.76
CA ASN A 41 -7.10 8.95 14.47
C ASN A 41 -7.58 7.90 13.46
N ASN A 42 -8.63 7.18 13.81
CA ASN A 42 -9.35 6.32 12.88
C ASN A 42 -10.60 7.07 12.43
N PHE A 43 -10.63 7.47 11.16
CA PHE A 43 -11.73 8.22 10.57
C PHE A 43 -12.80 7.27 10.02
N ASN A 44 -14.06 7.66 10.17
CA ASN A 44 -15.19 6.98 9.55
C ASN A 44 -15.58 7.70 8.26
N PHE A 45 -15.24 7.15 7.10
CA PHE A 45 -15.52 7.78 5.80
C PHE A 45 -17.01 7.78 5.40
N ARG A 46 -17.87 7.07 6.14
CA ARG A 46 -19.34 7.13 5.96
C ARG A 46 -20.00 8.14 6.88
N ILE A 47 -19.40 8.39 8.06
CA ILE A 47 -19.83 9.34 9.07
C ILE A 47 -18.60 10.24 9.37
N PRO A 48 -18.25 11.14 8.45
CA PRO A 48 -16.91 11.73 8.40
C PRO A 48 -16.59 12.71 9.56
N TRP A 49 -17.56 13.12 10.34
CA TRP A 49 -17.35 13.88 11.61
C TRP A 49 -17.03 12.98 12.79
N ASP A 50 -17.24 11.64 12.69
CA ASP A 50 -16.89 10.67 13.75
C ASP A 50 -15.42 10.24 13.57
N LYS A 51 -14.62 10.54 14.59
CA LYS A 51 -13.23 10.10 14.67
C LYS A 51 -12.95 9.46 16.01
N ARG A 52 -12.20 8.37 16.00
CA ARG A 52 -11.86 7.60 17.21
C ARG A 52 -10.35 7.47 17.32
N ALA A 53 -9.82 7.75 18.50
CA ALA A 53 -8.43 7.42 18.78
C ALA A 53 -8.26 5.90 18.85
N GLN A 54 -7.21 5.41 18.25
CA GLN A 54 -6.82 3.99 18.25
C GLN A 54 -5.32 3.89 18.50
N SER A 55 -4.89 2.98 19.38
CA SER A 55 -3.48 2.65 19.55
C SER A 55 -3.12 1.37 18.79
N VAL A 56 -1.94 1.39 18.20
CA VAL A 56 -1.35 0.25 17.49
C VAL A 56 0.06 0.03 18.02
N SER A 57 0.33 -1.18 18.52
CA SER A 57 1.68 -1.59 18.88
C SER A 57 2.42 -2.07 17.65
N LYS A 58 3.66 -1.57 17.46
CA LYS A 58 4.52 -1.89 16.32
C LYS A 58 5.95 -2.13 16.79
N PHE A 59 6.81 -2.53 15.87
CA PHE A 59 8.21 -2.72 16.12
C PHE A 59 9.05 -1.81 15.21
N GLY A 60 10.19 -1.36 15.73
CA GLY A 60 11.19 -0.61 14.99
C GLY A 60 12.53 -1.30 15.08
N ALA A 61 13.20 -1.46 13.96
CA ALA A 61 14.56 -1.94 13.88
C ALA A 61 15.54 -0.77 13.94
N VAL A 62 16.52 -0.84 14.81
CA VAL A 62 17.59 0.15 14.85
C VAL A 62 18.44 0.05 13.59
N ILE A 63 18.62 1.15 12.87
CA ILE A 63 19.50 1.25 11.71
C ILE A 63 20.59 2.30 11.94
N GLU A 64 21.61 2.32 11.08
CA GLU A 64 22.68 3.29 11.16
C GLU A 64 22.18 4.74 11.06
N GLY A 65 22.76 5.63 11.86
CA GLY A 65 22.45 7.06 11.89
C GLY A 65 21.44 7.45 12.97
N LYS A 66 21.29 6.65 14.04
CA LYS A 66 20.32 6.90 15.12
C LYS A 66 18.89 7.02 14.57
N GLU A 67 18.48 6.04 13.80
CA GLU A 67 17.16 5.96 13.18
C GLU A 67 16.51 4.60 13.48
N LEU A 68 15.18 4.56 13.52
CA LEU A 68 14.40 3.33 13.61
C LEU A 68 13.64 3.14 12.32
N LEU A 69 13.84 1.99 11.70
CA LEU A 69 13.09 1.53 10.53
C LEU A 69 11.84 0.76 10.97
N THR A 70 10.71 1.09 10.41
CA THR A 70 9.44 0.35 10.61
C THR A 70 8.60 0.36 9.33
N THR A 71 7.45 -0.33 9.34
CA THR A 71 6.49 -0.25 8.23
C THR A 71 5.61 0.99 8.37
N ALA A 72 5.21 1.60 7.25
CA ALA A 72 4.29 2.75 7.21
C ALA A 72 2.85 2.37 7.64
N GLY A 73 2.47 1.10 7.44
CA GLY A 73 1.18 0.58 7.89
C GLY A 73 0.96 0.85 9.38
N GLY A 74 -0.18 1.42 9.74
CA GLY A 74 -0.52 1.79 11.11
C GLY A 74 0.03 3.13 11.59
N LEU A 75 0.87 3.82 10.79
CA LEU A 75 1.36 5.18 11.09
C LEU A 75 0.47 6.29 10.48
N ALA A 76 -0.35 5.98 9.50
CA ALA A 76 -1.26 6.97 8.93
C ALA A 76 -2.16 7.59 10.00
N ASN A 77 -2.33 8.93 9.92
CA ASN A 77 -3.12 9.73 10.85
C ASN A 77 -2.63 9.66 12.31
N HIS A 78 -1.34 9.37 12.56
CA HIS A 78 -0.78 9.34 13.89
C HIS A 78 -0.86 10.72 14.55
N THR A 79 -1.11 10.71 15.86
CA THR A 79 -1.09 11.90 16.72
C THR A 79 0.01 11.83 17.74
N LEU A 80 0.48 10.61 18.05
CA LEU A 80 1.56 10.37 19.00
C LEU A 80 2.28 9.07 18.62
N VAL A 81 3.61 9.11 18.66
CA VAL A 81 4.47 7.92 18.56
C VAL A 81 5.34 7.85 19.82
N ARG A 82 5.25 6.76 20.56
CA ARG A 82 6.06 6.50 21.73
C ARG A 82 6.91 5.26 21.52
N LEU A 83 8.09 5.26 22.11
CA LEU A 83 9.08 4.21 21.96
C LEU A 83 9.53 3.67 23.30
N GLN A 84 9.78 2.36 23.39
CA GLN A 84 10.21 1.71 24.59
C GLN A 84 11.37 0.75 24.28
N LYS A 85 12.53 0.99 24.91
CA LYS A 85 13.69 0.07 24.86
C LYS A 85 13.40 -1.15 25.70
N GLY A 86 13.94 -2.29 25.29
CA GLY A 86 13.87 -3.53 26.08
C GLY A 86 12.45 -4.06 26.30
N GLY A 87 11.43 -3.54 25.60
CA GLY A 87 10.04 -3.96 25.74
C GLY A 87 9.42 -3.69 27.11
N ARG A 88 10.08 -2.94 28.00
CA ARG A 88 9.62 -2.52 29.35
C ARG A 88 10.30 -1.20 29.74
N GLY A 89 9.73 -0.53 30.76
CA GLY A 89 10.33 0.68 31.34
C GLY A 89 9.82 1.98 30.73
N LYS A 90 10.67 2.99 30.68
CA LYS A 90 10.36 4.36 30.28
C LYS A 90 9.91 4.42 28.81
N TRP A 91 8.84 5.17 28.54
CA TRP A 91 8.42 5.56 27.20
C TRP A 91 9.09 6.88 26.81
N THR A 92 9.58 6.95 25.59
CA THR A 92 10.20 8.13 25.00
C THR A 92 9.40 8.54 23.74
N ASN A 93 9.21 9.83 23.53
CA ASN A 93 8.49 10.32 22.35
C ASN A 93 9.37 10.19 21.09
N GLY A 94 8.76 9.67 20.03
CA GLY A 94 9.37 9.60 18.71
C GLY A 94 8.74 10.58 17.74
N GLU A 95 9.44 10.83 16.64
CA GLU A 95 9.01 11.69 15.54
C GLU A 95 9.15 10.93 14.23
N VAL A 96 8.10 10.91 13.41
CA VAL A 96 8.16 10.35 12.06
C VAL A 96 9.01 11.28 11.20
N LYS A 97 10.24 10.87 10.90
CA LYS A 97 11.20 11.64 10.09
C LYS A 97 10.96 11.49 8.60
N TRP A 98 10.48 10.33 8.19
CA TRP A 98 10.20 10.03 6.81
C TRP A 98 9.19 8.87 6.73
N ILE A 99 8.31 8.92 5.75
CA ILE A 99 7.34 7.87 5.48
C ILE A 99 7.06 7.79 3.98
N ASP A 100 6.99 6.56 3.46
CA ASP A 100 6.49 6.27 2.13
C ASP A 100 5.44 5.14 2.24
N TYR A 101 4.21 5.49 1.99
CA TYR A 101 3.07 4.56 2.08
C TYR A 101 3.08 3.53 0.96
N GLN A 102 3.63 3.86 -0.22
CA GLN A 102 3.72 2.93 -1.34
C GLN A 102 4.82 1.89 -1.13
N ALA A 103 5.98 2.31 -0.64
CA ALA A 103 7.04 1.39 -0.21
C ALA A 103 6.67 0.63 1.07
N ASN A 104 5.67 1.11 1.81
CA ASN A 104 5.30 0.68 3.17
C ASN A 104 6.48 0.72 4.14
N LEU A 105 7.27 1.79 4.10
CA LEU A 105 8.42 2.01 4.97
C LEU A 105 8.33 3.36 5.66
N ALA A 106 8.82 3.44 6.89
CA ALA A 106 8.93 4.67 7.65
C ALA A 106 10.18 4.70 8.52
N ILE A 107 10.66 5.91 8.79
CA ILE A 107 11.79 6.17 9.67
C ILE A 107 11.31 7.03 10.85
N ILE A 108 11.61 6.54 12.05
CA ILE A 108 11.31 7.24 13.28
C ILE A 108 12.63 7.72 13.90
N GLY A 109 12.66 8.97 14.30
CA GLY A 109 13.75 9.57 15.05
C GLY A 109 13.38 9.83 16.51
N VAL A 110 14.38 9.96 17.36
CA VAL A 110 14.24 10.36 18.76
C VAL A 110 15.22 11.48 19.01
N LYS A 111 14.77 12.57 19.64
CA LYS A 111 15.61 13.75 19.94
C LYS A 111 16.52 13.54 21.13
N ASP A 112 16.17 12.63 22.03
CA ASP A 112 16.92 12.31 23.24
C ASP A 112 18.11 11.38 22.87
N ASP A 113 19.32 11.88 22.99
CA ASP A 113 20.52 11.13 22.67
C ASP A 113 20.77 9.95 23.64
N GLU A 114 20.35 10.03 24.90
CA GLU A 114 20.40 8.96 25.88
C GLU A 114 19.58 7.74 25.44
N PHE A 115 18.52 7.98 24.68
CA PHE A 115 17.71 6.88 24.14
C PHE A 115 18.52 5.90 23.30
N TRP A 116 19.52 6.37 22.57
CA TRP A 116 20.32 5.54 21.65
C TRP A 116 21.42 4.74 22.32
N GLU A 117 21.74 5.03 23.58
CA GLU A 117 22.79 4.31 24.34
C GLU A 117 22.43 2.83 24.46
N GLY A 118 23.41 1.96 24.19
CA GLY A 118 23.25 0.49 24.20
C GLY A 118 22.48 -0.09 23.01
N LEU A 119 21.85 0.74 22.14
CA LEU A 119 21.19 0.26 20.93
C LEU A 119 22.21 -0.02 19.82
N LYS A 120 21.98 -1.09 19.05
CA LYS A 120 22.86 -1.57 17.97
C LYS A 120 22.10 -1.68 16.66
N ALA A 121 22.66 -1.14 15.60
CA ALA A 121 22.08 -1.24 14.26
C ALA A 121 22.04 -2.69 13.78
N ILE A 122 20.92 -3.05 13.12
CA ILE A 122 20.76 -4.35 12.47
C ILE A 122 21.67 -4.47 11.25
N LYS A 123 21.98 -5.70 10.88
CA LYS A 123 22.64 -6.05 9.60
C LYS A 123 21.61 -6.73 8.68
N PHE A 124 21.50 -6.27 7.45
CA PHE A 124 20.60 -6.85 6.47
C PHE A 124 21.20 -8.08 5.78
N ALA A 125 20.36 -9.03 5.40
CA ALA A 125 20.71 -10.16 4.55
C ALA A 125 20.80 -9.73 3.08
N ASN A 126 21.66 -10.40 2.32
CA ASN A 126 21.71 -10.29 0.85
C ASN A 126 20.61 -11.17 0.23
N ALA A 127 20.37 -11.03 -1.08
CA ALA A 127 19.34 -11.79 -1.81
C ALA A 127 19.47 -13.32 -1.62
N ASN A 128 20.70 -13.84 -1.59
CA ASN A 128 20.95 -15.30 -1.41
C ASN A 128 20.63 -15.82 0.00
N GLY A 129 20.52 -14.95 1.01
CA GLY A 129 20.22 -15.33 2.39
C GLY A 129 18.73 -15.24 2.79
N LEU A 130 17.83 -15.15 1.82
CA LEU A 130 16.41 -14.85 2.10
C LEU A 130 15.52 -16.09 2.28
N LYS A 131 16.05 -17.31 2.10
CA LYS A 131 15.19 -18.53 1.97
C LYS A 131 15.37 -19.57 3.07
N GLU A 132 16.45 -19.49 3.83
CA GLU A 132 16.85 -20.56 4.77
C GLU A 132 16.85 -20.08 6.22
N ASP A 133 16.55 -20.99 7.15
CA ASP A 133 16.61 -20.79 8.61
C ASP A 133 15.85 -19.54 9.08
N LEU A 134 14.68 -19.31 8.52
CA LEU A 134 13.89 -18.13 8.81
C LEU A 134 13.27 -18.17 10.21
N GLN A 135 13.30 -17.04 10.90
CA GLN A 135 12.62 -16.82 12.17
C GLN A 135 11.95 -15.43 12.17
N VAL A 136 10.78 -15.33 12.79
CA VAL A 136 10.17 -14.05 13.12
C VAL A 136 10.50 -13.69 14.54
N ILE A 137 10.97 -12.45 14.76
CA ILE A 137 11.40 -11.96 16.08
C ILE A 137 10.65 -10.68 16.44
N ARG A 138 10.20 -10.60 17.71
CA ARG A 138 9.57 -9.40 18.27
C ARG A 138 9.67 -9.33 19.78
N TRP A 139 9.35 -8.18 20.36
CA TRP A 139 9.04 -8.06 21.77
C TRP A 139 7.65 -8.59 22.11
N ARG A 140 7.53 -9.39 23.16
CA ARG A 140 6.25 -9.83 23.74
C ARG A 140 6.38 -9.95 25.25
N GLY A 141 5.59 -9.16 26.00
CA GLY A 141 5.60 -9.20 27.46
C GLY A 141 6.96 -8.88 28.10
N GLY A 142 7.80 -8.05 27.44
CA GLY A 142 9.13 -7.67 27.90
C GLY A 142 10.23 -8.72 27.64
N ASN A 143 9.97 -9.69 26.78
CA ASN A 143 10.93 -10.69 26.32
C ASN A 143 10.98 -10.74 24.79
N ILE A 144 12.10 -11.20 24.24
CA ILE A 144 12.18 -11.49 22.80
C ILE A 144 11.49 -12.83 22.53
N GLU A 145 10.39 -12.77 21.78
CA GLU A 145 9.75 -13.94 21.20
C GLU A 145 10.37 -14.24 19.84
N LYS A 146 10.72 -15.52 19.61
CA LYS A 146 11.23 -16.04 18.34
C LYS A 146 10.34 -17.20 17.89
N ARG A 147 9.94 -17.20 16.63
CA ARG A 147 9.18 -18.31 16.01
C ARG A 147 9.81 -18.67 14.69
N ALA A 148 9.92 -19.97 14.42
CA ALA A 148 10.35 -20.45 13.12
C ALA A 148 9.41 -19.99 12.01
N ALA A 149 9.97 -19.81 10.83
CA ALA A 149 9.22 -19.53 9.62
C ALA A 149 9.81 -20.32 8.45
N GLU A 150 8.95 -20.73 7.52
CA GLU A 150 9.33 -21.47 6.34
C GLU A 150 9.10 -20.61 5.09
N PHE A 151 10.12 -20.50 4.26
CA PHE A 151 10.00 -19.82 2.97
C PHE A 151 8.97 -20.52 2.09
N SER A 152 8.08 -19.76 1.49
CA SER A 152 7.09 -20.26 0.54
C SER A 152 7.42 -19.85 -0.89
N ARG A 153 7.42 -18.54 -1.16
CA ARG A 153 7.72 -17.98 -2.49
C ARG A 153 7.99 -16.49 -2.43
N PHE A 154 8.53 -15.95 -3.51
CA PHE A 154 8.41 -14.52 -3.80
C PHE A 154 7.14 -14.24 -4.60
N THR A 155 6.59 -13.06 -4.43
CA THR A 155 5.45 -12.57 -5.21
C THR A 155 5.53 -11.05 -5.29
N VAL A 156 4.78 -10.46 -6.20
CA VAL A 156 4.58 -9.01 -6.23
C VAL A 156 3.34 -8.69 -5.39
N ALA A 157 3.42 -7.67 -4.55
CA ALA A 157 2.28 -7.26 -3.73
C ALA A 157 1.10 -6.92 -4.64
N ASP A 158 -0.04 -7.53 -4.36
CA ASP A 158 -1.28 -7.19 -5.04
C ASP A 158 -1.61 -5.72 -4.80
N ALA A 159 -1.90 -5.03 -5.87
CA ALA A 159 -2.29 -3.63 -5.86
C ALA A 159 -3.73 -3.45 -5.35
N ASN A 160 -4.03 -3.93 -4.14
CA ASN A 160 -5.26 -3.57 -3.46
C ASN A 160 -5.24 -2.06 -3.21
N PHE A 161 -6.15 -1.32 -3.85
CA PHE A 161 -6.21 0.13 -3.80
C PHE A 161 -4.98 0.84 -4.39
N ASN A 162 -4.56 0.46 -5.59
CA ASN A 162 -3.54 1.17 -6.34
C ASN A 162 -2.18 1.34 -5.64
N GLN A 163 -1.79 0.41 -4.77
CA GLN A 163 -0.42 0.40 -4.26
C GLN A 163 0.57 0.08 -5.38
N ALA A 164 1.74 0.70 -5.33
CA ALA A 164 2.80 0.36 -6.27
C ALA A 164 3.20 -1.11 -6.13
N PRO A 165 3.35 -1.84 -7.23
CA PRO A 165 3.82 -3.22 -7.18
C PRO A 165 5.24 -3.25 -6.59
N ARG A 166 5.44 -4.08 -5.57
CA ARG A 166 6.76 -4.33 -4.99
C ARG A 166 6.93 -5.81 -4.69
N ILE A 167 8.17 -6.26 -4.68
CA ILE A 167 8.48 -7.62 -4.31
C ILE A 167 8.11 -7.88 -2.84
N GLU A 168 7.53 -9.03 -2.56
CA GLU A 168 7.29 -9.55 -1.22
C GLU A 168 7.78 -10.99 -1.11
N LEU A 169 8.35 -11.31 0.03
CA LEU A 169 8.62 -12.67 0.43
C LEU A 169 7.40 -13.19 1.19
N LYS A 170 6.89 -14.34 0.82
CA LYS A 170 5.87 -15.09 1.57
C LYS A 170 6.54 -16.20 2.36
N ALA A 171 6.24 -16.25 3.65
CA ALA A 171 6.72 -17.28 4.55
C ALA A 171 5.60 -17.76 5.48
N SER A 172 5.60 -19.01 5.85
CA SER A 172 4.66 -19.59 6.81
C SER A 172 5.23 -19.52 8.23
N SER A 173 4.46 -19.09 9.21
CA SER A 173 4.85 -19.06 10.63
C SER A 173 3.64 -19.12 11.55
N GLU A 174 3.78 -19.85 12.67
CA GLU A 174 2.76 -19.94 13.72
C GLU A 174 2.79 -18.74 14.70
N ILE A 175 3.55 -17.66 14.42
CA ILE A 175 3.55 -16.47 15.25
C ILE A 175 2.18 -15.78 15.18
N GLU A 176 1.51 -15.59 16.30
CA GLU A 176 0.19 -14.98 16.35
C GLU A 176 0.24 -13.46 16.22
N GLY A 177 -0.72 -12.87 15.48
CA GLY A 177 -0.93 -11.42 15.40
C GLY A 177 0.26 -10.62 14.88
N ALA A 178 1.12 -11.23 14.04
CA ALA A 178 2.20 -10.53 13.37
C ALA A 178 1.70 -9.65 12.21
N GLY A 179 2.56 -8.74 11.71
CA GLY A 179 2.25 -7.79 10.65
C GLY A 179 2.45 -6.34 11.07
N GLN A 180 3.20 -6.13 12.16
CA GLN A 180 3.47 -4.83 12.75
C GLN A 180 4.96 -4.47 12.70
N ALA A 181 5.64 -4.85 11.62
CA ALA A 181 7.07 -4.67 11.39
C ALA A 181 7.96 -5.55 12.30
N GLU A 182 7.51 -6.74 12.67
CA GLU A 182 8.38 -7.75 13.25
C GLU A 182 9.54 -8.04 12.28
N LEU A 183 10.70 -8.38 12.85
CA LEU A 183 11.84 -8.75 12.02
C LEU A 183 11.73 -10.21 11.56
N MET A 184 11.79 -10.43 10.25
CA MET A 184 12.16 -11.74 9.71
C MET A 184 13.68 -11.81 9.63
N VAL A 185 14.27 -12.83 10.23
CA VAL A 185 15.74 -12.97 10.33
C VAL A 185 16.20 -14.34 9.90
N ALA A 186 17.44 -14.43 9.41
CA ALA A 186 18.17 -15.64 9.13
C ALA A 186 19.64 -15.44 9.48
N ARG A 187 20.28 -16.41 10.13
CA ARG A 187 21.73 -16.39 10.42
C ARG A 187 22.23 -15.04 10.96
N ASN A 188 21.55 -14.49 11.97
CA ASN A 188 21.83 -13.18 12.58
C ASN A 188 21.73 -11.94 11.67
N ARG A 189 21.04 -12.06 10.52
CA ARG A 189 20.78 -10.94 9.60
C ARG A 189 19.29 -10.76 9.38
N VAL A 190 18.86 -9.53 9.16
CA VAL A 190 17.47 -9.21 8.86
C VAL A 190 17.19 -9.51 7.40
N VAL A 191 16.26 -10.42 7.15
CA VAL A 191 15.74 -10.81 5.84
C VAL A 191 14.68 -9.83 5.34
N GLY A 192 13.96 -9.20 6.27
CA GLY A 192 12.95 -8.20 5.96
C GLY A 192 12.05 -7.85 7.13
N LEU A 193 11.04 -7.03 6.88
CA LEU A 193 10.01 -6.63 7.83
C LEU A 193 8.68 -7.30 7.51
N VAL A 194 8.05 -7.93 8.51
CA VAL A 194 6.71 -8.51 8.35
C VAL A 194 5.70 -7.37 8.24
N ALA A 195 5.12 -7.20 7.07
CA ALA A 195 4.16 -6.13 6.75
C ALA A 195 2.71 -6.51 7.05
N SER A 196 2.38 -7.80 6.92
CA SER A 196 1.05 -8.35 7.23
C SER A 196 1.12 -9.85 7.46
N LYS A 197 0.08 -10.40 8.11
CA LYS A 197 -0.12 -11.83 8.28
C LYS A 197 -1.58 -12.20 8.03
N SER A 198 -1.80 -13.28 7.27
CA SER A 198 -3.13 -13.84 7.04
C SER A 198 -3.04 -15.37 7.19
N GLY A 199 -3.81 -15.93 8.13
CA GLY A 199 -3.64 -17.32 8.53
C GLY A 199 -2.21 -17.56 9.04
N SER A 200 -1.50 -18.55 8.52
CA SER A 200 -0.08 -18.81 8.77
C SER A 200 0.87 -17.99 7.89
N THR A 201 0.39 -17.37 6.81
CA THR A 201 1.23 -16.70 5.81
C THR A 201 1.59 -15.29 6.24
N CYS A 202 2.88 -15.02 6.40
CA CYS A 202 3.49 -13.70 6.57
C CYS A 202 3.86 -13.12 5.21
N SER A 203 3.50 -11.83 4.98
CA SER A 203 4.01 -11.02 3.88
C SER A 203 5.14 -10.16 4.39
N VAL A 204 6.30 -10.27 3.77
CA VAL A 204 7.54 -9.65 4.25
C VAL A 204 8.11 -8.73 3.18
N ILE A 205 8.44 -7.50 3.54
CA ILE A 205 9.18 -6.57 2.68
C ILE A 205 10.66 -6.99 2.75
N PRO A 206 11.27 -7.48 1.65
CA PRO A 206 12.59 -8.09 1.71
C PRO A 206 13.72 -7.06 1.86
N ALA A 207 14.77 -7.47 2.54
CA ALA A 207 15.93 -6.64 2.87
C ALA A 207 16.59 -5.92 1.67
N PRO A 208 16.77 -6.54 0.49
CA PRO A 208 17.35 -5.83 -0.65
C PRO A 208 16.54 -4.59 -1.05
N PHE A 209 15.20 -4.73 -1.15
CA PHE A 209 14.32 -3.59 -1.45
C PHE A 209 14.42 -2.50 -0.37
N ILE A 210 14.40 -2.88 0.92
CA ILE A 210 14.54 -1.94 2.05
C ILE A 210 15.87 -1.20 1.95
N THR A 211 16.96 -1.91 1.70
CA THR A 211 18.31 -1.35 1.63
C THR A 211 18.43 -0.33 0.50
N ASP A 212 17.87 -0.61 -0.66
CA ASP A 212 17.90 0.30 -1.81
C ASP A 212 17.12 1.58 -1.52
N VAL A 213 15.92 1.47 -0.93
CA VAL A 213 15.12 2.64 -0.53
C VAL A 213 15.87 3.50 0.49
N ILE A 214 16.45 2.89 1.55
CA ILE A 214 17.21 3.61 2.58
C ILE A 214 18.43 4.31 1.97
N LYS A 215 19.18 3.62 1.13
CA LYS A 215 20.37 4.16 0.46
C LYS A 215 20.03 5.39 -0.38
N LEU A 216 18.96 5.31 -1.18
CA LEU A 216 18.54 6.41 -2.03
C LEU A 216 17.95 7.57 -1.22
N ARG A 217 17.22 7.29 -0.14
CA ARG A 217 16.72 8.31 0.79
C ARG A 217 17.90 9.09 1.41
N LYS A 218 18.88 8.39 1.96
CA LYS A 218 20.08 9.03 2.55
C LYS A 218 20.85 9.88 1.54
N ALA A 219 20.87 9.47 0.28
CA ALA A 219 21.51 10.22 -0.81
C ALA A 219 20.60 11.33 -1.42
N GLU A 220 19.38 11.54 -0.89
CA GLU A 220 18.37 12.48 -1.41
C GLU A 220 17.98 12.23 -2.88
N LYS A 221 18.13 10.98 -3.33
CA LYS A 221 17.83 10.55 -4.70
C LYS A 221 16.54 9.76 -4.83
N TYR A 222 15.88 9.45 -3.71
CA TYR A 222 14.63 8.71 -3.73
C TYR A 222 13.48 9.54 -4.26
N LYS A 223 12.90 9.14 -5.37
CA LYS A 223 11.79 9.84 -6.06
C LYS A 223 10.43 9.19 -5.84
N GLY A 224 10.35 8.14 -5.03
CA GLY A 224 9.19 7.28 -4.89
C GLY A 224 9.18 6.13 -5.87
N LEU A 225 8.25 5.20 -5.67
CA LEU A 225 8.10 4.03 -6.54
C LEU A 225 7.52 4.42 -7.90
N GLY A 226 7.99 3.75 -8.94
CA GLY A 226 7.39 3.76 -10.27
C GLY A 226 6.31 2.68 -10.41
N TYR A 227 5.49 2.80 -11.43
CA TYR A 227 4.55 1.75 -11.81
C TYR A 227 4.25 1.84 -13.30
N PHE A 228 3.61 0.79 -13.87
CA PHE A 228 3.08 0.81 -15.21
C PHE A 228 1.64 1.29 -15.18
N ASP A 229 1.33 2.43 -15.84
CA ASP A 229 0.01 3.06 -15.85
C ASP A 229 -0.92 2.55 -16.96
N PHE A 230 -0.51 1.49 -17.65
CA PHE A 230 -1.31 0.81 -18.65
C PHE A 230 -1.98 -0.44 -18.09
N ILE A 231 -3.08 -0.87 -18.73
CA ILE A 231 -3.75 -2.14 -18.42
C ILE A 231 -3.50 -3.10 -19.57
N TRP A 232 -3.19 -4.33 -19.24
CA TRP A 232 -2.91 -5.39 -20.17
C TRP A 232 -3.73 -6.66 -19.86
N GLN A 233 -3.76 -7.58 -20.79
CA GLN A 233 -4.30 -8.92 -20.60
C GLN A 233 -3.32 -9.97 -21.12
N PRO A 234 -3.37 -11.22 -20.60
CA PRO A 234 -2.60 -12.33 -21.12
C PRO A 234 -2.82 -12.54 -22.61
N ALA A 235 -1.75 -12.81 -23.33
CA ALA A 235 -1.82 -13.17 -24.76
C ALA A 235 -1.94 -14.69 -24.97
N SER A 236 -2.68 -15.37 -24.06
CA SER A 236 -2.82 -16.84 -24.07
C SER A 236 -3.80 -17.40 -25.11
N ASN A 237 -4.66 -16.55 -25.68
CA ASN A 237 -5.60 -16.99 -26.70
C ASN A 237 -4.92 -16.99 -28.09
N PRO A 238 -4.77 -18.17 -28.76
CA PRO A 238 -4.15 -18.28 -30.07
C PRO A 238 -4.76 -17.34 -31.12
N ALA A 239 -6.08 -17.15 -31.11
CA ALA A 239 -6.76 -16.25 -32.03
C ALA A 239 -6.31 -14.78 -31.91
N VAL A 240 -5.88 -14.34 -30.72
CA VAL A 240 -5.31 -13.00 -30.52
C VAL A 240 -3.95 -12.90 -31.20
N ILE A 241 -3.10 -13.91 -31.06
CA ILE A 241 -1.80 -13.99 -31.69
C ILE A 241 -1.93 -13.98 -33.22
N ASP A 242 -2.81 -14.80 -33.76
CA ASP A 242 -3.09 -14.87 -35.20
C ASP A 242 -3.66 -13.56 -35.75
N TYR A 243 -4.60 -12.94 -35.02
CA TYR A 243 -5.21 -11.67 -35.40
C TYR A 243 -4.19 -10.52 -35.49
N PHE A 244 -3.27 -10.43 -34.53
CA PHE A 244 -2.20 -9.43 -34.53
C PHE A 244 -0.95 -9.89 -35.32
N LYS A 245 -1.01 -11.07 -35.94
CA LYS A 245 0.06 -11.65 -36.78
C LYS A 245 1.41 -11.69 -36.07
N LEU A 246 1.41 -11.98 -34.76
CA LEU A 246 2.65 -12.15 -34.02
C LEU A 246 3.39 -13.38 -34.57
N ASP A 247 4.60 -13.18 -35.05
CA ASP A 247 5.42 -14.28 -35.56
C ASP A 247 5.99 -15.15 -34.43
N GLY A 248 6.17 -16.46 -34.71
CA GLY A 248 6.75 -17.42 -33.78
C GLY A 248 5.80 -17.87 -32.69
N ALA A 249 6.37 -18.36 -31.57
CA ALA A 249 5.60 -18.88 -30.44
C ALA A 249 4.85 -17.74 -29.71
N PRO A 250 3.65 -18.03 -29.13
CA PRO A 250 2.92 -17.08 -28.30
C PRO A 250 3.80 -16.58 -27.16
N ARG A 251 3.88 -15.24 -27.00
CA ARG A 251 4.65 -14.57 -25.96
C ARG A 251 4.13 -13.16 -25.72
N GLY A 252 4.44 -12.61 -24.56
CA GLY A 252 4.09 -11.24 -24.21
C GLY A 252 2.65 -11.04 -23.77
N VAL A 253 2.27 -9.81 -23.53
CA VAL A 253 0.96 -9.39 -23.06
C VAL A 253 0.38 -8.28 -23.91
N LEU A 254 -0.94 -8.31 -24.11
CA LEU A 254 -1.67 -7.35 -24.94
C LEU A 254 -2.07 -6.12 -24.15
N VAL A 255 -1.68 -4.93 -24.58
CA VAL A 255 -2.13 -3.66 -23.99
C VAL A 255 -3.58 -3.39 -24.41
N ILE A 256 -4.48 -3.39 -23.41
CA ILE A 256 -5.92 -3.11 -23.60
C ILE A 256 -6.30 -1.68 -23.20
N LYS A 257 -5.44 -0.98 -22.46
CA LYS A 257 -5.60 0.44 -22.13
C LYS A 257 -4.24 1.07 -21.88
N PRO A 258 -3.73 1.88 -22.80
CA PRO A 258 -2.46 2.58 -22.61
C PRO A 258 -2.60 3.68 -21.55
N GLY A 259 -1.47 4.03 -20.90
CA GLY A 259 -1.38 5.17 -20.01
C GLY A 259 -1.56 6.50 -20.74
N LYS A 260 -1.99 7.55 -20.05
CA LYS A 260 -2.29 8.86 -20.69
C LYS A 260 -1.11 9.54 -21.38
N LYS A 261 0.09 9.35 -20.81
CA LYS A 261 1.34 9.96 -21.33
C LYS A 261 2.31 8.92 -21.86
N SER A 262 1.80 7.72 -22.13
CA SER A 262 2.59 6.58 -22.59
C SER A 262 2.86 6.64 -24.08
N SER A 263 4.01 6.16 -24.51
CA SER A 263 4.33 5.85 -25.92
C SER A 263 3.63 4.58 -26.42
N LEU A 264 3.06 3.77 -25.51
CA LEU A 264 2.25 2.60 -25.83
C LEU A 264 0.92 2.98 -26.47
N LYS A 265 0.45 2.12 -27.35
CA LYS A 265 -0.86 2.23 -28.01
C LYS A 265 -1.74 1.04 -27.61
N LEU A 266 -3.04 1.21 -27.82
CA LEU A 266 -3.99 0.10 -27.74
C LEU A 266 -3.56 -1.00 -28.71
N HIS A 267 -3.58 -2.23 -28.24
CA HIS A 267 -3.22 -3.46 -28.97
C HIS A 267 -1.71 -3.67 -29.22
N ASP A 268 -0.83 -2.90 -28.64
CA ASP A 268 0.59 -3.29 -28.57
C ASP A 268 0.72 -4.60 -27.79
N ILE A 269 1.61 -5.49 -28.24
CA ILE A 269 1.99 -6.66 -27.44
C ILE A 269 3.37 -6.39 -26.85
N ILE A 270 3.47 -6.35 -25.53
CA ILE A 270 4.74 -6.16 -24.82
C ILE A 270 5.49 -7.49 -24.80
N LEU A 271 6.65 -7.54 -25.44
CA LEU A 271 7.48 -8.73 -25.56
C LEU A 271 8.60 -8.77 -24.52
N GLU A 272 9.20 -7.60 -24.23
CA GLU A 272 10.28 -7.48 -23.25
C GLU A 272 10.11 -6.17 -22.44
N VAL A 273 10.50 -6.20 -21.18
CA VAL A 273 10.56 -5.05 -20.29
C VAL A 273 11.95 -5.00 -19.64
N GLY A 274 12.72 -3.94 -19.89
CA GLY A 274 14.06 -3.78 -19.31
C GLY A 274 15.04 -4.89 -19.68
N GLY A 275 14.86 -5.53 -20.83
CA GLY A 275 15.68 -6.66 -21.30
C GLY A 275 15.21 -8.04 -20.82
N PHE A 276 14.14 -8.12 -20.03
CA PHE A 276 13.53 -9.38 -19.59
C PHE A 276 12.39 -9.77 -20.53
N PRO A 277 12.44 -10.97 -21.15
CA PRO A 277 11.33 -11.50 -21.93
C PRO A 277 10.09 -11.71 -21.05
N ILE A 278 8.93 -11.33 -21.58
CA ILE A 278 7.64 -11.49 -20.91
C ILE A 278 6.89 -12.66 -21.54
N ASP A 279 6.39 -13.58 -20.71
CA ASP A 279 5.60 -14.71 -21.17
C ASP A 279 4.14 -14.31 -21.45
N ILE A 280 3.33 -15.30 -21.86
CA ILE A 280 1.91 -15.08 -22.18
C ILE A 280 1.04 -14.78 -20.97
N GLN A 281 1.53 -14.99 -19.76
CA GLN A 281 0.81 -14.72 -18.51
C GLN A 281 1.22 -13.38 -17.90
N GLY A 282 2.28 -12.75 -18.43
CA GLY A 282 2.82 -11.50 -17.95
C GLY A 282 3.95 -11.67 -16.95
N ASP A 283 4.47 -12.89 -16.79
CA ASP A 283 5.59 -13.18 -15.91
C ASP A 283 6.93 -13.08 -16.65
N TYR A 284 7.98 -12.86 -15.90
CA TYR A 284 9.36 -12.97 -16.35
C TYR A 284 10.19 -13.77 -15.35
N LEU A 285 11.31 -14.30 -15.78
CA LEU A 285 12.26 -15.02 -14.92
C LEU A 285 13.25 -14.02 -14.31
N ASP A 286 13.03 -13.68 -13.03
CA ASP A 286 13.97 -12.87 -12.26
C ASP A 286 15.13 -13.74 -11.72
N PRO A 287 16.40 -13.31 -11.85
CA PRO A 287 17.55 -14.10 -11.40
C PRO A 287 17.58 -14.32 -9.86
N ASP A 288 16.99 -13.40 -9.07
CA ASP A 288 16.99 -13.46 -7.61
C ASP A 288 15.70 -14.08 -7.05
N TYR A 289 14.56 -13.86 -7.72
CA TYR A 289 13.22 -14.13 -7.18
C TYR A 289 12.45 -15.23 -7.93
N GLY A 290 12.96 -15.71 -9.08
CA GLY A 290 12.29 -16.71 -9.90
C GLY A 290 11.20 -16.09 -10.78
N HIS A 291 10.13 -16.84 -11.10
CA HIS A 291 9.02 -16.32 -11.90
C HIS A 291 8.20 -15.33 -11.10
N VAL A 292 8.15 -14.08 -11.58
CA VAL A 292 7.37 -12.98 -11.00
C VAL A 292 6.75 -12.14 -12.10
N ILE A 293 5.62 -11.51 -11.77
CA ILE A 293 4.87 -10.68 -12.73
C ILE A 293 5.65 -9.42 -13.11
N MET A 294 5.52 -9.00 -14.36
CA MET A 294 6.32 -7.91 -14.97
C MET A 294 6.16 -6.56 -14.28
N GLU A 295 5.07 -6.33 -13.53
CA GLU A 295 4.86 -5.09 -12.78
C GLU A 295 6.00 -4.78 -11.83
N TYR A 296 6.68 -5.79 -11.31
CA TYR A 296 7.85 -5.57 -10.46
C TYR A 296 9.00 -4.88 -11.19
N LEU A 297 9.11 -5.02 -12.50
CA LEU A 297 10.16 -4.35 -13.29
C LEU A 297 10.07 -2.82 -13.24
N ALA A 298 8.93 -2.26 -12.85
CA ALA A 298 8.80 -0.84 -12.55
C ALA A 298 9.48 -0.41 -11.24
N CYS A 299 9.78 -1.37 -10.35
CA CYS A 299 10.42 -1.11 -9.04
C CYS A 299 11.73 -1.90 -8.85
N ARG A 300 12.10 -2.78 -9.79
CA ARG A 300 13.35 -3.55 -9.74
C ARG A 300 14.53 -2.66 -10.10
N ASN A 301 15.17 -2.10 -9.08
CA ASN A 301 16.27 -1.13 -9.25
C ASN A 301 15.88 0.06 -10.15
N LYS A 302 14.60 0.43 -10.11
CA LYS A 302 14.01 1.53 -10.87
C LYS A 302 13.09 2.36 -9.98
N TRP A 303 12.99 3.66 -10.32
CA TRP A 303 12.27 4.63 -9.53
C TRP A 303 11.42 5.54 -10.42
N ALA A 304 10.49 6.25 -9.82
CA ALA A 304 9.64 7.21 -10.53
C ALA A 304 10.49 8.18 -11.37
N GLY A 305 10.07 8.40 -12.61
CA GLY A 305 10.72 9.29 -13.57
C GLY A 305 11.86 8.66 -14.36
N GLU A 306 12.28 7.43 -14.04
CA GLU A 306 13.28 6.70 -14.82
C GLU A 306 12.68 6.08 -16.08
N ILE A 307 13.54 5.78 -17.04
CA ILE A 307 13.16 5.17 -18.30
C ILE A 307 13.39 3.66 -18.24
N VAL A 308 12.38 2.91 -18.64
CA VAL A 308 12.45 1.46 -18.89
C VAL A 308 12.29 1.24 -20.40
N LYS A 309 13.18 0.48 -20.98
CA LYS A 309 13.07 0.08 -22.40
C LYS A 309 12.04 -1.04 -22.52
N LEU A 310 11.11 -0.88 -23.44
CA LEU A 310 10.13 -1.90 -23.82
C LEU A 310 10.44 -2.36 -25.24
N LYS A 311 10.36 -3.67 -25.47
CA LYS A 311 10.29 -4.22 -26.82
C LYS A 311 8.83 -4.65 -27.06
N ILE A 312 8.23 -4.13 -28.10
CA ILE A 312 6.82 -4.37 -28.40
C ILE A 312 6.63 -4.92 -29.82
N TRP A 313 5.51 -5.60 -30.02
CA TRP A 313 4.97 -5.89 -31.33
C TRP A 313 3.85 -4.92 -31.68
N ARG A 314 3.98 -4.22 -32.78
CA ARG A 314 3.01 -3.26 -33.31
C ARG A 314 3.00 -3.30 -34.83
N ASP A 315 1.81 -3.43 -35.41
CA ASP A 315 1.58 -3.40 -36.87
C ASP A 315 2.48 -4.38 -37.64
N GLY A 316 2.65 -5.62 -37.14
CA GLY A 316 3.46 -6.65 -37.77
C GLY A 316 4.97 -6.47 -37.64
N LYS A 317 5.46 -5.63 -36.71
CA LYS A 317 6.89 -5.36 -36.51
C LYS A 317 7.24 -5.25 -35.04
N VAL A 318 8.47 -5.72 -34.74
CA VAL A 318 9.08 -5.45 -33.42
C VAL A 318 9.59 -4.01 -33.38
N GLN A 319 9.33 -3.30 -32.29
CA GLN A 319 9.76 -1.93 -32.05
C GLN A 319 10.29 -1.77 -30.63
N ASP A 320 11.32 -0.95 -30.45
CA ASP A 320 11.82 -0.54 -29.15
C ASP A 320 11.16 0.79 -28.74
N LEU A 321 10.73 0.89 -27.50
CA LEU A 321 10.13 2.10 -26.94
C LEU A 321 10.79 2.46 -25.61
N ASP A 322 10.98 3.75 -25.40
CA ASP A 322 11.32 4.29 -24.09
C ASP A 322 10.03 4.59 -23.31
N TYR A 323 9.89 3.95 -22.14
CA TYR A 323 8.77 4.13 -21.24
C TYR A 323 9.24 4.83 -19.97
N LYS A 324 8.76 6.05 -19.75
CA LYS A 324 9.05 6.80 -18.52
C LYS A 324 8.10 6.37 -17.42
N LEU A 325 8.62 5.82 -16.32
CA LEU A 325 7.84 5.37 -15.18
C LEU A 325 7.14 6.55 -14.48
N PRO A 326 5.81 6.59 -14.42
CA PRO A 326 5.11 7.55 -13.58
C PRO A 326 5.34 7.25 -12.11
N LYS A 327 5.19 8.28 -11.25
CA LYS A 327 5.20 8.11 -9.80
C LYS A 327 3.91 7.44 -9.36
N ALA A 328 4.02 6.49 -8.45
CA ALA A 328 2.88 5.77 -7.88
C ALA A 328 2.12 6.65 -6.86
N ASP A 329 1.57 7.78 -7.31
CA ASP A 329 0.67 8.64 -6.54
C ASP A 329 -0.80 8.50 -6.96
N PHE A 330 -1.03 7.84 -8.10
CA PHE A 330 -2.35 7.54 -8.67
C PHE A 330 -3.28 8.75 -8.81
N SER A 331 -2.73 9.95 -8.88
CA SER A 331 -3.46 11.23 -8.95
C SER A 331 -4.37 11.37 -10.18
N GLU A 332 -4.19 10.53 -11.19
CA GLU A 332 -5.02 10.51 -12.41
C GLU A 332 -6.29 9.67 -12.28
N ASN A 333 -6.47 8.94 -11.19
CA ASN A 333 -7.65 8.10 -10.99
C ASN A 333 -8.88 8.96 -10.66
N LEU A 334 -10.04 8.55 -11.15
CA LEU A 334 -11.32 9.21 -10.85
C LEU A 334 -11.74 9.00 -9.39
N VAL A 335 -11.47 7.82 -8.85
CA VAL A 335 -11.61 7.52 -7.43
C VAL A 335 -10.26 7.79 -6.79
N MET A 336 -10.23 8.73 -5.84
CA MET A 336 -9.00 9.05 -5.13
C MET A 336 -8.50 7.82 -4.39
N ASP A 337 -7.20 7.56 -4.50
CA ASP A 337 -6.53 6.58 -3.66
C ASP A 337 -6.58 7.00 -2.18
N ARG A 338 -6.14 6.14 -1.29
CA ARG A 338 -6.12 6.38 0.16
C ARG A 338 -5.28 7.62 0.49
N PRO A 339 -5.89 8.78 0.79
CA PRO A 339 -5.14 9.89 1.32
C PRO A 339 -4.70 9.53 2.74
N SER A 340 -3.41 9.32 2.94
CA SER A 340 -2.84 9.17 4.29
C SER A 340 -2.63 10.54 4.90
N ASP A 341 -2.83 10.65 6.22
CA ASP A 341 -2.65 11.89 6.99
C ASP A 341 -3.59 13.04 6.58
N VAL A 342 -4.74 12.69 6.01
CA VAL A 342 -5.77 13.65 5.61
C VAL A 342 -7.10 13.25 6.24
N GLU A 343 -7.74 14.21 6.91
CA GLU A 343 -9.09 14.01 7.44
C GLU A 343 -10.13 13.93 6.30
N PRO A 344 -11.20 13.16 6.46
CA PRO A 344 -12.25 13.07 5.45
C PRO A 344 -12.93 14.43 5.23
N THR A 345 -13.13 14.80 3.98
CA THR A 345 -13.93 15.95 3.59
C THR A 345 -15.39 15.56 3.41
N TYR A 346 -16.30 16.49 3.70
CA TYR A 346 -17.74 16.25 3.60
C TYR A 346 -18.54 17.53 3.51
N LEU A 347 -19.81 17.40 3.11
CA LEU A 347 -20.81 18.44 3.16
C LEU A 347 -22.15 17.84 3.58
N ILE A 348 -22.81 18.45 4.56
CA ILE A 348 -24.12 18.05 5.06
C ILE A 348 -25.11 19.17 4.76
N MET A 349 -26.21 18.82 4.15
CA MET A 349 -27.24 19.74 3.73
C MET A 349 -28.62 19.09 3.94
N GLY A 350 -29.42 19.65 4.86
CA GLY A 350 -30.75 19.13 5.19
C GLY A 350 -30.76 17.65 5.59
N GLY A 351 -29.66 17.16 6.20
CA GLY A 351 -29.47 15.77 6.58
C GLY A 351 -28.88 14.88 5.48
N LEU A 352 -28.73 15.38 4.26
CA LEU A 352 -28.04 14.67 3.19
C LEU A 352 -26.53 14.81 3.40
N VAL A 353 -25.82 13.71 3.52
CA VAL A 353 -24.37 13.67 3.75
C VAL A 353 -23.65 13.33 2.45
N PHE A 354 -22.85 14.26 1.96
CA PHE A 354 -22.06 14.11 0.75
C PHE A 354 -20.59 13.94 1.08
N VAL A 355 -19.93 12.97 0.44
CA VAL A 355 -18.50 12.68 0.56
C VAL A 355 -17.89 12.44 -0.82
N PRO A 356 -16.59 12.65 -1.01
CA PRO A 356 -15.92 12.20 -2.24
C PRO A 356 -15.94 10.67 -2.32
N LEU A 357 -16.12 10.13 -3.53
CA LEU A 357 -15.88 8.71 -3.75
C LEU A 357 -14.38 8.45 -3.68
N SER A 358 -13.94 7.76 -2.65
CA SER A 358 -12.55 7.42 -2.37
C SER A 358 -12.37 5.94 -2.09
N ALA A 359 -11.15 5.45 -2.15
CA ALA A 359 -10.82 4.08 -1.79
C ALA A 359 -11.15 3.79 -0.31
N GLU A 360 -11.00 4.78 0.60
CA GLU A 360 -11.41 4.67 2.00
C GLU A 360 -12.92 4.53 2.15
N PHE A 361 -13.69 5.30 1.40
CA PHE A 361 -15.13 5.17 1.41
C PHE A 361 -15.54 3.76 0.94
N LEU A 362 -14.95 3.26 -0.15
CA LEU A 362 -15.19 1.90 -0.64
C LEU A 362 -14.76 0.84 0.38
N SER A 363 -13.64 1.02 1.08
CA SER A 363 -13.15 0.08 2.09
C SER A 363 -14.06 -0.05 3.32
N SER A 364 -15.02 0.88 3.50
CA SER A 364 -16.03 0.77 4.55
C SER A 364 -16.96 -0.45 4.41
N TRP A 365 -16.95 -1.12 3.26
CA TRP A 365 -17.62 -2.42 3.04
C TRP A 365 -16.74 -3.63 3.36
N GLY A 366 -15.54 -3.42 3.95
CA GLY A 366 -14.63 -4.49 4.35
C GLY A 366 -13.50 -4.73 3.34
N SER A 367 -12.65 -5.72 3.63
CA SER A 367 -11.50 -6.08 2.79
C SER A 367 -11.89 -6.57 1.39
N ASP A 368 -13.07 -7.17 1.25
CA ASP A 368 -13.62 -7.66 -0.04
C ASP A 368 -14.64 -6.66 -0.65
N TRP A 369 -14.37 -5.37 -0.50
CA TRP A 369 -15.26 -4.30 -0.96
C TRP A 369 -15.56 -4.36 -2.47
N GLN A 370 -14.67 -4.90 -3.30
CA GLN A 370 -14.89 -5.06 -4.73
C GLN A 370 -16.14 -5.90 -5.03
N ARG A 371 -16.50 -6.82 -4.12
CA ARG A 371 -17.69 -7.67 -4.22
C ARG A 371 -18.85 -7.18 -3.35
N SER A 372 -18.55 -6.59 -2.19
CA SER A 372 -19.56 -6.21 -1.20
C SER A 372 -20.09 -4.78 -1.32
N ALA A 373 -19.31 -3.85 -1.90
CA ALA A 373 -19.79 -2.49 -2.16
C ALA A 373 -20.74 -2.44 -3.38
N PRO A 374 -21.62 -1.42 -3.46
CA PRO A 374 -22.49 -1.26 -4.62
C PRO A 374 -21.72 -1.25 -5.94
N PHE A 375 -22.06 -2.13 -6.87
CA PHE A 375 -21.35 -2.28 -8.15
C PHE A 375 -21.16 -0.95 -8.88
N ARG A 376 -22.17 -0.06 -8.86
CA ARG A 376 -22.08 1.27 -9.46
C ARG A 376 -20.93 2.13 -8.94
N LEU A 377 -20.56 1.97 -7.67
CA LEU A 377 -19.44 2.69 -7.07
C LEU A 377 -18.09 2.01 -7.40
N VAL A 378 -18.08 0.67 -7.34
CA VAL A 378 -16.91 -0.14 -7.70
C VAL A 378 -16.51 0.08 -9.16
N PHE A 379 -17.49 0.21 -10.06
CA PHE A 379 -17.26 0.49 -11.48
C PHE A 379 -16.37 1.72 -11.72
N TYR A 380 -16.48 2.76 -10.89
CA TYR A 380 -15.68 3.96 -11.05
C TYR A 380 -14.22 3.79 -10.60
N ASN A 381 -13.91 2.78 -9.80
CA ASN A 381 -12.54 2.60 -9.26
C ASN A 381 -11.47 2.47 -10.36
N ASN A 382 -11.83 1.85 -11.49
CA ASN A 382 -10.90 1.66 -12.61
C ASN A 382 -11.01 2.76 -13.68
N GLN A 383 -11.75 3.85 -13.40
CA GLN A 383 -11.90 4.95 -14.33
C GLN A 383 -10.85 6.04 -14.08
N LYS A 384 -10.39 6.63 -15.16
CA LYS A 384 -9.49 7.80 -15.09
C LYS A 384 -10.31 9.10 -15.06
N ALA A 385 -9.81 10.09 -14.31
CA ALA A 385 -10.39 11.42 -14.29
C ALA A 385 -10.43 12.04 -15.71
N LYS A 386 -11.50 12.79 -15.99
CA LYS A 386 -11.67 13.53 -17.26
C LYS A 386 -11.52 15.02 -17.00
N LYS A 387 -11.29 15.80 -18.08
CA LYS A 387 -11.12 17.27 -17.99
C LYS A 387 -12.24 17.93 -17.17
N ASN A 388 -13.49 17.49 -17.34
CA ASN A 388 -14.67 18.06 -16.70
C ASN A 388 -15.19 17.21 -15.52
N GLN A 389 -14.46 16.19 -15.09
CA GLN A 389 -14.85 15.31 -13.99
C GLN A 389 -13.61 14.79 -13.30
N LYS A 390 -13.13 15.53 -12.32
CA LYS A 390 -11.88 15.23 -11.58
C LYS A 390 -12.11 14.19 -10.49
N SER A 391 -13.29 14.20 -9.88
CA SER A 391 -13.71 13.26 -8.84
C SER A 391 -15.20 13.01 -8.92
N LEU A 392 -15.74 12.26 -7.99
CA LEU A 392 -17.17 11.98 -7.85
C LEU A 392 -17.61 12.29 -6.43
N VAL A 393 -18.78 12.89 -6.29
CA VAL A 393 -19.43 13.15 -5.00
C VAL A 393 -20.58 12.17 -4.81
N VAL A 394 -20.60 11.50 -3.65
CA VAL A 394 -21.57 10.47 -3.30
C VAL A 394 -22.45 10.98 -2.17
N LEU A 395 -23.77 10.83 -2.31
CA LEU A 395 -24.70 10.89 -1.18
C LEU A 395 -24.52 9.58 -0.39
N SER A 396 -23.72 9.66 0.69
CA SER A 396 -23.31 8.49 1.48
C SER A 396 -24.37 8.04 2.48
N LEU A 397 -25.08 9.00 3.05
CA LEU A 397 -26.02 8.80 4.13
C LEU A 397 -27.11 9.87 4.13
N VAL A 398 -28.29 9.54 4.62
CA VAL A 398 -29.35 10.50 4.92
C VAL A 398 -29.64 10.44 6.43
N LEU A 399 -29.44 11.55 7.12
CA LEU A 399 -29.80 11.73 8.54
C LEU A 399 -31.28 12.11 8.62
N PRO A 400 -32.15 11.27 9.21
CA PRO A 400 -33.58 11.53 9.21
C PRO A 400 -33.97 12.85 9.90
N ASP A 401 -34.76 13.65 9.21
CA ASP A 401 -35.44 14.83 9.72
C ASP A 401 -36.76 15.04 8.98
N PHE A 402 -37.69 15.85 9.51
CA PHE A 402 -38.92 16.20 8.81
C PHE A 402 -38.69 16.88 7.46
N TYR A 403 -37.57 17.57 7.33
CA TYR A 403 -37.18 18.28 6.13
C TYR A 403 -36.93 17.33 4.93
N ASN A 404 -36.40 16.12 5.17
CA ASN A 404 -36.04 15.16 4.16
C ASN A 404 -36.94 13.91 4.12
N ILE A 405 -38.18 14.04 4.60
CA ILE A 405 -39.17 12.95 4.52
C ILE A 405 -39.32 12.46 3.09
N GLY A 406 -39.35 11.13 2.93
CA GLY A 406 -39.43 10.44 1.63
C GLY A 406 -38.07 10.05 1.05
N TYR A 407 -36.97 10.68 1.51
CA TYR A 407 -35.61 10.38 1.04
C TYR A 407 -34.75 9.57 2.04
N GLN A 408 -35.37 9.09 3.14
CA GLN A 408 -34.66 8.42 4.24
C GLN A 408 -34.40 6.93 4.00
N GLN A 409 -34.89 6.38 2.88
CA GLN A 409 -34.75 4.97 2.55
C GLN A 409 -33.28 4.63 2.17
N ARG A 410 -32.88 3.38 2.42
CA ARG A 410 -31.56 2.88 2.01
C ARG A 410 -31.29 3.01 0.51
N SER A 411 -32.35 2.97 -0.31
CA SER A 411 -32.27 3.18 -1.75
C SER A 411 -31.81 4.59 -2.14
N SER A 412 -31.98 5.58 -1.27
CA SER A 412 -31.53 6.96 -1.47
C SER A 412 -30.08 7.21 -1.10
N GLN A 413 -29.32 6.17 -0.73
CA GLN A 413 -27.94 6.27 -0.28
C GLN A 413 -26.97 5.61 -1.25
N ASN A 414 -25.70 5.97 -1.16
CA ASN A 414 -24.61 5.45 -1.98
C ASN A 414 -24.86 5.68 -3.49
N ILE A 415 -25.36 6.86 -3.82
CA ILE A 415 -25.63 7.31 -5.19
C ILE A 415 -24.79 8.54 -5.52
N VAL A 416 -24.33 8.61 -6.78
CA VAL A 416 -23.42 9.68 -7.24
C VAL A 416 -24.25 10.85 -7.75
N ILE A 417 -24.00 12.04 -7.20
CA ILE A 417 -24.63 13.27 -7.70
C ILE A 417 -24.04 13.65 -9.06
N GLU A 418 -24.90 14.12 -9.97
CA GLU A 418 -24.52 14.63 -11.28
C GLU A 418 -24.63 16.14 -11.35
N LYS A 419 -25.75 16.69 -10.84
CA LYS A 419 -26.02 18.14 -10.85
C LYS A 419 -26.66 18.58 -9.54
N ALA A 420 -26.42 19.84 -9.19
CA ALA A 420 -27.13 20.55 -8.14
C ALA A 420 -27.58 21.91 -8.70
N ASN A 421 -28.87 22.22 -8.60
CA ASN A 421 -29.47 23.46 -9.11
C ASN A 421 -29.09 23.75 -10.59
N GLY A 422 -28.98 22.67 -11.41
CA GLY A 422 -28.59 22.73 -12.81
C GLY A 422 -27.08 22.76 -13.11
N ASN A 423 -26.23 22.93 -12.10
CA ASN A 423 -24.77 22.97 -12.24
C ASN A 423 -24.18 21.56 -12.14
N LEU A 424 -23.22 21.19 -13.00
CA LEU A 424 -22.49 19.94 -12.92
C LEU A 424 -21.62 19.89 -11.67
N ILE A 425 -21.61 18.75 -10.99
CA ILE A 425 -20.87 18.53 -9.76
C ILE A 425 -19.75 17.52 -10.01
N SER A 426 -18.55 17.94 -9.68
CA SER A 426 -17.33 17.10 -9.71
C SER A 426 -16.66 17.02 -8.36
N THR A 427 -16.79 18.05 -7.52
CA THR A 427 -16.18 18.16 -6.19
C THR A 427 -17.19 18.60 -5.14
N LEU A 428 -16.82 18.51 -3.85
CA LEU A 428 -17.65 19.06 -2.77
C LEU A 428 -17.75 20.57 -2.83
N GLU A 429 -16.70 21.26 -3.31
CA GLU A 429 -16.71 22.70 -3.51
C GLU A 429 -17.69 23.12 -4.60
N ASP A 430 -17.77 22.36 -5.71
CA ASP A 430 -18.78 22.59 -6.75
C ASP A 430 -20.19 22.48 -6.17
N LEU A 431 -20.41 21.44 -5.33
CA LEU A 431 -21.70 21.24 -4.67
C LEU A 431 -22.02 22.39 -3.70
N ALA A 432 -21.10 22.78 -2.84
CA ALA A 432 -21.29 23.89 -1.90
C ALA A 432 -21.65 25.17 -2.64
N LYS A 433 -20.92 25.53 -3.70
CA LYS A 433 -21.17 26.69 -4.53
C LYS A 433 -22.53 26.65 -5.25
N ALA A 434 -22.92 25.47 -5.75
CA ALA A 434 -24.21 25.31 -6.42
C ALA A 434 -25.39 25.49 -5.45
N LEU A 435 -25.21 25.11 -4.17
CA LEU A 435 -26.22 25.27 -3.13
C LEU A 435 -26.41 26.70 -2.63
N GLU A 436 -25.48 27.61 -2.90
CA GLU A 436 -25.66 29.04 -2.60
C GLU A 436 -26.80 29.68 -3.43
N LYS A 437 -27.14 29.08 -4.55
CA LYS A 437 -28.15 29.61 -5.51
C LYS A 437 -29.26 28.61 -5.75
N PRO A 438 -30.27 28.55 -4.87
CA PRO A 438 -31.45 27.71 -5.09
C PRO A 438 -32.16 28.09 -6.40
N LYS A 439 -32.84 27.11 -7.02
CA LYS A 439 -33.61 27.31 -8.23
C LYS A 439 -35.10 27.35 -7.90
N ASP A 440 -35.76 28.43 -8.23
CA ASP A 440 -37.20 28.61 -8.00
C ASP A 440 -37.65 28.33 -6.55
N GLY A 441 -36.81 28.68 -5.56
CA GLY A 441 -37.06 28.46 -4.14
C GLY A 441 -36.70 27.06 -3.65
N PHE A 442 -36.11 26.20 -4.49
CA PHE A 442 -35.76 24.82 -4.14
C PHE A 442 -34.29 24.50 -4.39
N HIS A 443 -33.76 23.59 -3.61
CA HIS A 443 -32.53 22.87 -3.92
C HIS A 443 -32.88 21.59 -4.69
N ILE A 444 -32.43 21.51 -5.93
CA ILE A 444 -32.67 20.39 -6.84
C ILE A 444 -31.37 19.63 -7.04
N LEU A 445 -31.32 18.38 -6.57
CA LEU A 445 -30.16 17.50 -6.68
C LEU A 445 -30.50 16.40 -7.67
N GLU A 446 -29.70 16.23 -8.71
CA GLU A 446 -29.88 15.22 -9.76
C GLU A 446 -28.74 14.20 -9.68
N PHE A 447 -29.10 12.93 -9.75
CA PHE A 447 -28.16 11.82 -9.63
C PHE A 447 -27.88 11.16 -10.98
N LYS A 448 -26.75 10.48 -11.09
CA LYS A 448 -26.35 9.82 -12.33
C LYS A 448 -27.40 8.78 -12.76
N LYS A 449 -27.60 8.65 -14.07
CA LYS A 449 -28.51 7.67 -14.68
C LYS A 449 -28.26 6.27 -14.15
N GLY A 450 -29.30 5.51 -13.91
CA GLY A 450 -29.25 4.18 -13.32
C GLY A 450 -29.11 4.18 -11.78
N SER A 451 -29.16 5.34 -11.13
CA SER A 451 -29.32 5.45 -9.69
C SER A 451 -30.73 5.03 -9.27
N SER A 452 -30.86 4.55 -8.04
CA SER A 452 -32.16 4.17 -7.47
C SER A 452 -33.10 5.34 -7.22
N LEU A 453 -32.55 6.56 -7.23
CA LEU A 453 -33.28 7.81 -7.13
C LEU A 453 -32.71 8.78 -8.17
N GLU A 454 -33.57 9.39 -8.97
CA GLU A 454 -33.12 10.32 -10.01
C GLU A 454 -32.94 11.73 -9.49
N LYS A 455 -33.78 12.16 -8.54
CA LYS A 455 -33.83 13.55 -8.07
C LYS A 455 -34.28 13.66 -6.61
N ILE A 456 -33.66 14.61 -5.89
CA ILE A 456 -34.12 15.10 -4.59
C ILE A 456 -34.48 16.59 -4.74
N ILE A 457 -35.62 17.00 -4.19
CA ILE A 457 -36.09 18.39 -4.20
C ILE A 457 -36.38 18.77 -2.75
N LEU A 458 -35.76 19.87 -2.29
CA LEU A 458 -35.87 20.36 -0.92
C LEU A 458 -36.19 21.86 -0.91
N ASP A 459 -37.01 22.32 0.02
CA ASP A 459 -37.40 23.70 0.21
C ASP A 459 -36.18 24.52 0.71
N ALA A 460 -35.72 25.47 -0.10
CA ALA A 460 -34.52 26.24 0.26
C ALA A 460 -34.77 27.17 1.46
N ALA A 461 -35.97 27.65 1.69
CA ALA A 461 -36.27 28.56 2.79
C ALA A 461 -36.20 27.90 4.16
N LYS A 462 -36.39 26.57 4.24
CA LYS A 462 -36.36 25.80 5.47
C LYS A 462 -35.02 25.12 5.76
N LEU A 463 -34.03 25.25 4.87
CA LEU A 463 -32.77 24.53 4.95
C LEU A 463 -31.98 24.87 6.22
N GLU A 464 -31.85 26.15 6.55
CA GLU A 464 -31.07 26.60 7.70
C GLU A 464 -31.63 26.06 9.02
N GLU A 465 -32.96 26.14 9.20
CA GLU A 465 -33.61 25.57 10.37
C GLU A 465 -33.41 24.05 10.48
N ALA A 466 -33.54 23.32 9.36
CA ALA A 466 -33.30 21.89 9.32
C ALA A 466 -31.83 21.54 9.65
N ASN A 467 -30.87 22.28 9.10
CA ASN A 467 -29.46 22.10 9.38
C ASN A 467 -29.14 22.26 10.87
N ASN A 468 -29.70 23.27 11.53
CA ASN A 468 -29.51 23.51 12.96
C ASN A 468 -30.08 22.36 13.81
N ARG A 469 -31.30 21.89 13.52
CA ARG A 469 -31.89 20.72 14.22
C ARG A 469 -31.06 19.45 14.04
N ILE A 470 -30.59 19.22 12.82
CA ILE A 470 -29.78 18.03 12.47
C ILE A 470 -28.44 18.09 13.17
N ALA A 471 -27.74 19.25 13.09
CA ALA A 471 -26.46 19.43 13.79
C ALA A 471 -26.58 19.15 15.29
N GLN A 472 -27.61 19.68 15.93
CA GLN A 472 -27.87 19.45 17.36
C GLN A 472 -28.22 17.98 17.67
N ARG A 473 -29.12 17.36 16.89
CA ARG A 473 -29.58 15.98 17.11
C ARG A 473 -28.46 14.95 16.97
N TYR A 474 -27.57 15.15 16.00
CA TYR A 474 -26.51 14.18 15.66
C TYR A 474 -25.13 14.59 16.20
N GLY A 475 -25.03 15.66 16.99
CA GLY A 475 -23.79 16.11 17.61
C GLY A 475 -22.73 16.58 16.58
N ILE A 476 -23.16 17.16 15.48
CA ILE A 476 -22.29 17.58 14.37
C ILE A 476 -21.80 18.99 14.65
N GLN A 477 -20.48 19.14 14.85
CA GLN A 477 -19.88 20.44 15.15
C GLN A 477 -19.79 21.36 13.93
N SER A 478 -19.58 20.79 12.74
CA SER A 478 -19.52 21.53 11.47
C SER A 478 -20.27 20.75 10.39
N LEU A 479 -21.12 21.44 9.63
CA LEU A 479 -21.87 20.84 8.54
C LEU A 479 -21.04 20.65 7.27
N GLN A 480 -19.85 21.21 7.22
CA GLN A 480 -18.95 21.03 6.08
C GLN A 480 -17.50 21.07 6.50
N LYS A 481 -16.71 20.28 5.77
CA LYS A 481 -15.26 20.30 5.73
C LYS A 481 -14.84 20.03 4.29
N LEU A 482 -14.47 21.07 3.57
CA LEU A 482 -14.19 20.99 2.13
C LEU A 482 -12.69 20.76 1.83
N LYS A 483 -11.82 21.05 2.82
CA LYS A 483 -10.36 20.89 2.74
C LYS A 483 -9.82 20.27 4.01
#